data_e65bf80d107cee1f9ddc55a76abe2b9a
#
_entry.id   e65bf80d107cee1f9ddc55a76abe2b9a
#
_cell.length_a   1.000
_cell.length_b   1.000
_cell.length_c   1.000
_cell.angle_alpha   90.00
_cell.angle_beta   90.00
_cell.angle_gamma   90.00
#
_symmetry.space_group_name_H-M   'P 1'
#
loop_
_entity.id
_entity.type
_entity.pdbx_description
1 polymer ?
#
loop_
_entity_poly.entity_id
_entity_poly.type
_entity_poly.pdbx_seq_one_letter_code
_entity_poly.pdbx_strand_id
1 'polypeptide(L)'
;GGESTKPGSETINEKEEWERIKNTIIKLKKNFPKTLLSLDTRKSHLMRNGIEKGIDIINDVSGLKFDNRSFDIIKLKNVPFILHHMQGTPATMQKNPKYDDALLDIYDFFEEKINFCLKKKYKKDFIIVDPGIGFGKNLNHNLRIISKISTFHSLGCPILIGTSRKRFIEHIVTKFDTADRAGGTLASVIYGLLQGVQLFRVHNVKE
;
A
#
# COMPACT_ATOMS: atom_id res chain seq x y z
N GLY A 1 -1.83 7.16 -7.68
CA GLY A 1 -2.08 8.57 -7.40
C GLY A 1 -1.26 9.52 -8.26
N GLY A 2 -1.45 10.80 -8.03
CA GLY A 2 -0.71 11.85 -8.75
C GLY A 2 0.64 12.19 -8.15
N GLU A 3 0.84 11.88 -6.86
CA GLU A 3 2.12 12.02 -6.16
C GLU A 3 2.91 10.71 -6.28
N SER A 4 4.23 10.82 -6.56
CA SER A 4 5.10 9.66 -6.60
C SER A 4 5.44 9.19 -5.19
N THR A 5 5.36 7.88 -4.96
CA THR A 5 5.78 7.24 -3.70
C THR A 5 7.13 6.52 -3.82
N LYS A 6 7.87 6.75 -4.92
CA LYS A 6 9.22 6.21 -5.10
C LYS A 6 10.19 6.81 -4.06
N PRO A 7 11.23 6.07 -3.65
CA PRO A 7 12.28 6.63 -2.78
C PRO A 7 12.85 7.93 -3.35
N GLY A 8 12.93 8.97 -2.49
CA GLY A 8 13.49 10.27 -2.87
C GLY A 8 12.53 11.20 -3.61
N SER A 9 11.26 10.81 -3.82
CA SER A 9 10.30 11.70 -4.49
C SER A 9 9.87 12.87 -3.59
N GLU A 10 9.67 14.00 -4.23
CA GLU A 10 9.18 15.23 -3.60
C GLU A 10 7.65 15.19 -3.42
N THR A 11 7.20 15.86 -2.38
CA THR A 11 5.77 16.07 -2.13
C THR A 11 5.26 17.19 -3.03
N ILE A 12 4.14 16.96 -3.68
CA ILE A 12 3.43 17.97 -4.48
C ILE A 12 2.20 18.48 -3.72
N ASN A 13 1.70 19.67 -4.10
CA ASN A 13 0.50 20.22 -3.47
C ASN A 13 -0.77 19.48 -3.91
N GLU A 14 -1.85 19.61 -3.12
CA GLU A 14 -3.11 18.90 -3.34
C GLU A 14 -3.77 19.25 -4.68
N LYS A 15 -3.72 20.53 -5.09
CA LYS A 15 -4.33 20.98 -6.34
C LYS A 15 -3.63 20.35 -7.54
N GLU A 16 -2.32 20.35 -7.55
CA GLU A 16 -1.52 19.74 -8.61
C GLU A 16 -1.76 18.22 -8.69
N GLU A 17 -1.75 17.53 -7.53
CA GLU A 17 -2.01 16.10 -7.49
C GLU A 17 -3.41 15.78 -8.03
N TRP A 18 -4.42 16.57 -7.68
CA TRP A 18 -5.78 16.39 -8.16
C TRP A 18 -5.90 16.59 -9.67
N GLU A 19 -5.28 17.66 -10.21
CA GLU A 19 -5.29 17.92 -11.64
C GLU A 19 -4.68 16.77 -12.47
N ARG A 20 -3.65 16.11 -11.93
CA ARG A 20 -3.01 14.95 -12.59
C ARG A 20 -3.94 13.75 -12.72
N ILE A 21 -4.87 13.53 -11.78
CA ILE A 21 -5.62 12.27 -11.68
C ILE A 21 -7.11 12.39 -12.00
N LYS A 22 -7.74 13.55 -11.80
CA LYS A 22 -9.20 13.69 -11.89
C LYS A 22 -9.79 13.21 -13.21
N ASN A 23 -9.18 13.60 -14.33
CA ASN A 23 -9.67 13.24 -15.66
C ASN A 23 -9.52 11.73 -15.94
N THR A 24 -8.45 11.12 -15.42
CA THR A 24 -8.23 9.67 -15.52
C THR A 24 -9.30 8.91 -14.73
N ILE A 25 -9.61 9.32 -13.51
CA ILE A 25 -10.67 8.70 -12.69
C ILE A 25 -12.02 8.77 -13.43
N ILE A 26 -12.40 9.96 -13.90
CA ILE A 26 -13.67 10.17 -14.60
C ILE A 26 -13.76 9.29 -15.85
N LYS A 27 -12.70 9.26 -16.68
CA LYS A 27 -12.66 8.45 -17.90
C LYS A 27 -12.73 6.95 -17.60
N LEU A 28 -12.00 6.47 -16.59
CA LEU A 28 -12.03 5.07 -16.19
C LEU A 28 -13.41 4.64 -15.69
N LYS A 29 -14.06 5.43 -14.84
CA LYS A 29 -15.41 5.11 -14.37
C LYS A 29 -16.45 5.16 -15.46
N LYS A 30 -16.33 6.10 -16.41
CA LYS A 30 -17.23 6.16 -17.58
C LYS A 30 -17.09 4.93 -18.48
N ASN A 31 -15.84 4.52 -18.77
CA ASN A 31 -15.59 3.45 -19.75
C ASN A 31 -15.63 2.04 -19.11
N PHE A 32 -15.35 1.93 -17.81
CA PHE A 32 -15.27 0.68 -17.06
C PHE A 32 -16.02 0.78 -15.72
N PRO A 33 -17.35 0.97 -15.74
CA PRO A 33 -18.13 1.29 -14.53
C PRO A 33 -18.11 0.18 -13.48
N LYS A 34 -17.87 -1.07 -13.89
CA LYS A 34 -17.80 -2.24 -12.98
C LYS A 34 -16.41 -2.48 -12.41
N THR A 35 -15.37 -1.82 -12.91
CA THR A 35 -14.00 -1.99 -12.42
C THR A 35 -13.82 -1.20 -11.14
N LEU A 36 -13.32 -1.88 -10.09
CA LEU A 36 -12.95 -1.24 -8.84
C LEU A 36 -11.70 -0.38 -9.05
N LEU A 37 -11.76 0.87 -8.59
CA LEU A 37 -10.64 1.80 -8.64
C LEU A 37 -10.09 2.06 -7.25
N SER A 38 -8.80 1.84 -7.07
CA SER A 38 -8.07 2.21 -5.85
C SER A 38 -7.29 3.51 -6.08
N LEU A 39 -7.46 4.48 -5.19
CA LEU A 39 -6.74 5.75 -5.22
C LEU A 39 -5.59 5.73 -4.22
N ASP A 40 -4.38 5.90 -4.76
CA ASP A 40 -3.15 6.06 -3.99
C ASP A 40 -2.97 7.53 -3.61
N THR A 41 -3.25 7.89 -2.38
CA THR A 41 -3.00 9.22 -1.84
C THR A 41 -2.99 9.21 -0.31
N ARG A 42 -2.25 10.14 0.31
CA ARG A 42 -2.20 10.35 1.76
C ARG A 42 -2.88 11.66 2.18
N LYS A 43 -3.58 12.33 1.26
CA LYS A 43 -4.21 13.65 1.48
C LYS A 43 -5.73 13.52 1.51
N SER A 44 -6.34 13.92 2.61
CA SER A 44 -7.79 13.78 2.86
C SER A 44 -8.66 14.46 1.82
N HIS A 45 -8.22 15.62 1.30
CA HIS A 45 -8.94 16.34 0.25
C HIS A 45 -9.06 15.51 -1.04
N LEU A 46 -7.96 14.86 -1.46
CA LEU A 46 -7.97 13.98 -2.63
C LEU A 46 -8.81 12.72 -2.41
N MET A 47 -8.76 12.16 -1.20
CA MET A 47 -9.62 11.03 -0.82
C MET A 47 -11.08 11.39 -1.02
N ARG A 48 -11.53 12.53 -0.47
CA ARG A 48 -12.91 13.02 -0.61
C ARG A 48 -13.28 13.17 -2.08
N ASN A 49 -12.52 13.95 -2.83
CA ASN A 49 -12.81 14.24 -4.23
C ASN A 49 -12.81 12.96 -5.10
N GLY A 50 -11.88 12.05 -4.84
CA GLY A 50 -11.78 10.77 -5.54
C GLY A 50 -13.01 9.91 -5.30
N ILE A 51 -13.43 9.75 -4.04
CA ILE A 51 -14.61 8.97 -3.67
C ILE A 51 -15.88 9.57 -4.32
N GLU A 52 -16.01 10.89 -4.34
CA GLU A 52 -17.12 11.58 -5.04
C GLU A 52 -17.13 11.38 -6.56
N LYS A 53 -15.99 11.01 -7.14
CA LYS A 53 -15.87 10.65 -8.56
C LYS A 53 -15.86 9.14 -8.82
N GLY A 54 -16.16 8.34 -7.80
CA GLY A 54 -16.35 6.90 -7.95
C GLY A 54 -15.12 6.05 -7.61
N ILE A 55 -14.17 6.55 -6.85
CA ILE A 55 -13.12 5.70 -6.25
C ILE A 55 -13.77 4.77 -5.23
N ASP A 56 -13.41 3.50 -5.29
CA ASP A 56 -13.98 2.43 -4.47
C ASP A 56 -13.11 2.11 -3.26
N ILE A 57 -11.78 2.29 -3.35
CA ILE A 57 -10.80 1.93 -2.32
C ILE A 57 -9.78 3.06 -2.18
N ILE A 58 -9.42 3.42 -0.96
CA ILE A 58 -8.31 4.34 -0.67
C ILE A 58 -7.07 3.52 -0.30
N ASN A 59 -5.91 3.83 -0.92
CA ASN A 59 -4.61 3.32 -0.48
C ASN A 59 -3.81 4.46 0.14
N ASP A 60 -3.70 4.47 1.47
CA ASP A 60 -2.89 5.46 2.18
C ASP A 60 -1.54 4.84 2.60
N VAL A 61 -0.51 5.13 1.80
CA VAL A 61 0.85 4.64 2.05
C VAL A 61 1.47 5.18 3.34
N SER A 62 0.89 6.23 3.92
CA SER A 62 1.35 6.78 5.20
C SER A 62 0.79 6.05 6.43
N GLY A 63 -0.19 5.16 6.25
CA GLY A 63 -0.84 4.46 7.35
C GLY A 63 -1.58 5.42 8.29
N LEU A 64 -2.30 6.38 7.74
CA LEU A 64 -3.06 7.42 8.45
C LEU A 64 -2.19 8.39 9.27
N LYS A 65 -0.89 8.54 8.91
CA LYS A 65 0.05 9.39 9.66
C LYS A 65 0.26 10.77 9.03
N PHE A 66 -0.06 10.94 7.75
CA PHE A 66 0.26 12.17 7.02
C PHE A 66 -0.79 13.27 7.20
N ASP A 67 -2.07 12.95 7.04
CA ASP A 67 -3.18 13.90 7.20
C ASP A 67 -4.15 13.35 8.25
N ASN A 68 -4.30 14.04 9.36
CA ASN A 68 -5.14 13.62 10.48
C ASN A 68 -6.63 13.54 10.15
N ARG A 69 -7.09 14.15 9.04
CA ARG A 69 -8.47 14.11 8.56
C ARG A 69 -8.74 12.90 7.65
N SER A 70 -7.69 12.17 7.22
CA SER A 70 -7.82 11.04 6.29
C SER A 70 -8.80 10.00 6.80
N PHE A 71 -8.65 9.58 8.05
CA PHE A 71 -9.54 8.58 8.63
C PHE A 71 -10.99 9.05 8.74
N ASP A 72 -11.22 10.31 9.08
CA ASP A 72 -12.58 10.86 9.20
C ASP A 72 -13.28 10.86 7.83
N ILE A 73 -12.57 11.17 6.75
CA ILE A 73 -13.12 11.10 5.38
C ILE A 73 -13.43 9.66 4.99
N ILE A 74 -12.50 8.72 5.20
CA ILE A 74 -12.69 7.30 4.92
C ILE A 74 -13.90 6.76 5.66
N LYS A 75 -14.02 7.07 6.96
CA LYS A 75 -15.13 6.65 7.80
C LYS A 75 -16.45 7.27 7.36
N LEU A 76 -16.49 8.60 7.13
CA LEU A 76 -17.70 9.33 6.72
C LEU A 76 -18.27 8.79 5.41
N LYS A 77 -17.40 8.50 4.45
CA LYS A 77 -17.77 7.96 3.13
C LYS A 77 -17.96 6.44 3.13
N ASN A 78 -17.61 5.77 4.23
CA ASN A 78 -17.75 4.32 4.45
C ASN A 78 -17.15 3.49 3.31
N VAL A 79 -15.90 3.77 2.93
CA VAL A 79 -15.19 3.08 1.84
C VAL A 79 -14.06 2.22 2.39
N PRO A 80 -13.77 1.04 1.81
CA PRO A 80 -12.61 0.25 2.17
C PRO A 80 -11.30 1.04 1.99
N PHE A 81 -10.30 0.75 2.83
CA PHE A 81 -8.99 1.32 2.66
C PHE A 81 -7.85 0.33 2.93
N ILE A 82 -6.74 0.57 2.28
CA ILE A 82 -5.50 -0.16 2.49
C ILE A 82 -4.68 0.61 3.53
N LEU A 83 -4.52 -0.02 4.68
CA LEU A 83 -3.65 0.43 5.76
C LEU A 83 -2.24 -0.05 5.46
N HIS A 84 -1.42 0.83 4.91
CA HIS A 84 -0.08 0.50 4.47
C HIS A 84 0.95 0.91 5.52
N HIS A 85 1.96 0.05 5.75
CA HIS A 85 3.07 0.38 6.64
C HIS A 85 4.27 0.94 5.90
N MET A 86 4.72 2.11 6.34
CA MET A 86 5.97 2.75 5.91
C MET A 86 6.69 3.35 7.11
N GLN A 87 8.00 3.14 7.22
CA GLN A 87 8.85 3.88 8.14
C GLN A 87 9.41 5.12 7.43
N GLY A 88 9.28 6.30 8.06
CA GLY A 88 9.66 7.57 7.44
C GLY A 88 8.64 8.09 6.42
N THR A 89 9.12 8.78 5.40
CA THR A 89 8.35 9.31 4.26
C THR A 89 8.94 8.82 2.95
N PRO A 90 8.29 8.96 1.79
CA PRO A 90 8.91 8.60 0.51
C PRO A 90 10.29 9.24 0.32
N ALA A 91 10.50 10.47 0.77
CA ALA A 91 11.80 11.16 0.68
C ALA A 91 12.87 10.59 1.60
N THR A 92 12.49 10.01 2.75
CA THR A 92 13.44 9.61 3.80
C THR A 92 13.46 8.11 4.12
N MET A 93 12.46 7.35 3.68
CA MET A 93 12.23 5.97 4.08
C MET A 93 13.42 5.01 3.88
N GLN A 94 14.32 5.29 2.93
CA GLN A 94 15.49 4.45 2.69
C GLN A 94 16.75 4.93 3.45
N LYS A 95 16.63 6.01 4.25
CA LYS A 95 17.75 6.51 5.08
C LYS A 95 17.83 5.71 6.37
N ASN A 96 18.54 4.57 6.33
CA ASN A 96 18.83 3.72 7.47
C ASN A 96 17.57 3.26 8.27
N PRO A 97 16.64 2.51 7.66
CA PRO A 97 15.46 2.01 8.36
C PRO A 97 15.87 1.04 9.48
N LYS A 98 15.31 1.24 10.69
CA LYS A 98 15.63 0.47 11.89
C LYS A 98 14.37 -0.17 12.46
N TYR A 99 14.48 -1.44 12.82
CA TYR A 99 13.46 -2.24 13.48
C TYR A 99 14.16 -3.10 14.54
N ASP A 100 13.51 -3.37 15.65
CA ASP A 100 13.95 -4.39 16.59
C ASP A 100 13.64 -5.78 16.01
N ASP A 101 12.41 -6.03 15.62
CA ASP A 101 11.99 -7.11 14.71
C ASP A 101 10.99 -6.54 13.68
N ALA A 102 11.38 -6.47 12.42
CA ALA A 102 10.55 -5.86 11.38
C ALA A 102 9.16 -6.52 11.21
N LEU A 103 9.03 -7.81 11.51
CA LEU A 103 7.73 -8.50 11.47
C LEU A 103 6.84 -8.06 12.63
N LEU A 104 7.38 -8.09 13.85
CA LEU A 104 6.63 -7.80 15.08
C LEU A 104 6.30 -6.31 15.17
N ASP A 105 7.25 -5.42 14.89
CA ASP A 105 7.03 -3.97 14.93
C ASP A 105 5.92 -3.54 13.94
N ILE A 106 5.84 -4.22 12.77
CA ILE A 106 4.80 -3.94 11.78
C ILE A 106 3.47 -4.58 12.20
N TYR A 107 3.51 -5.73 12.84
CA TYR A 107 2.32 -6.36 13.41
C TYR A 107 1.68 -5.45 14.46
N ASP A 108 2.47 -4.97 15.41
CA ASP A 108 2.03 -4.08 16.49
C ASP A 108 1.47 -2.75 15.93
N PHE A 109 2.13 -2.20 14.91
CA PHE A 109 1.61 -1.04 14.19
C PHE A 109 0.20 -1.30 13.61
N PHE A 110 -0.01 -2.45 12.96
CA PHE A 110 -1.33 -2.77 12.42
C PHE A 110 -2.35 -2.99 13.53
N GLU A 111 -2.00 -3.72 14.58
CA GLU A 111 -2.89 -3.96 15.71
C GLU A 111 -3.34 -2.63 16.35
N GLU A 112 -2.40 -1.70 16.59
CA GLU A 112 -2.71 -0.36 17.11
C GLU A 112 -3.70 0.38 16.20
N LYS A 113 -3.43 0.42 14.88
CA LYS A 113 -4.25 1.15 13.93
C LYS A 113 -5.62 0.51 13.70
N ILE A 114 -5.70 -0.81 13.64
CA ILE A 114 -6.97 -1.54 13.56
C ILE A 114 -7.80 -1.26 14.82
N ASN A 115 -7.21 -1.36 16.01
CA ASN A 115 -7.89 -1.06 17.26
C ASN A 115 -8.38 0.39 17.33
N PHE A 116 -7.60 1.35 16.84
CA PHE A 116 -8.04 2.74 16.69
C PHE A 116 -9.28 2.84 15.79
N CYS A 117 -9.29 2.19 14.64
CA CYS A 117 -10.42 2.20 13.70
C CYS A 117 -11.68 1.57 14.34
N LEU A 118 -11.52 0.43 15.03
CA LEU A 118 -12.61 -0.27 15.70
C LEU A 118 -13.22 0.55 16.85
N LYS A 119 -12.39 1.20 17.68
CA LYS A 119 -12.85 2.14 18.72
C LYS A 119 -13.67 3.29 18.15
N LYS A 120 -13.38 3.69 16.92
CA LYS A 120 -14.16 4.69 16.18
C LYS A 120 -15.37 4.10 15.44
N LYS A 121 -15.71 2.81 15.70
CA LYS A 121 -16.84 2.09 15.09
C LYS A 121 -16.73 1.96 13.56
N TYR A 122 -15.51 1.83 13.04
CA TYR A 122 -15.27 1.52 11.64
C TYR A 122 -15.29 -0.01 11.43
N LYS A 123 -15.74 -0.46 10.26
CA LYS A 123 -15.89 -1.90 9.97
C LYS A 123 -14.54 -2.55 9.72
N LYS A 124 -14.24 -3.64 10.42
CA LYS A 124 -12.98 -4.39 10.26
C LYS A 124 -12.81 -4.92 8.84
N ASP A 125 -13.88 -5.42 8.23
CA ASP A 125 -13.89 -5.97 6.87
C ASP A 125 -13.54 -4.95 5.78
N PHE A 126 -13.51 -3.66 6.12
CA PHE A 126 -13.12 -2.57 5.24
C PHE A 126 -11.64 -2.17 5.38
N ILE A 127 -10.89 -2.87 6.24
CA ILE A 127 -9.46 -2.63 6.45
C ILE A 127 -8.67 -3.73 5.75
N ILE A 128 -7.81 -3.36 4.81
CA ILE A 128 -6.85 -4.24 4.14
C ILE A 128 -5.47 -3.84 4.65
N VAL A 129 -4.64 -4.80 5.10
CA VAL A 129 -3.29 -4.51 5.58
C VAL A 129 -2.25 -4.75 4.50
N ASP A 130 -1.34 -3.79 4.27
CA ASP A 130 -0.18 -3.92 3.37
C ASP A 130 1.11 -3.66 4.17
N PRO A 131 1.95 -4.66 4.43
CA PRO A 131 3.18 -4.49 5.20
C PRO A 131 4.22 -3.61 4.51
N GLY A 132 3.97 -3.17 3.29
CA GLY A 132 4.79 -2.18 2.60
C GLY A 132 6.18 -2.70 2.26
N ILE A 133 6.27 -3.81 1.53
CA ILE A 133 7.55 -4.33 1.01
C ILE A 133 8.28 -3.21 0.25
N GLY A 134 9.55 -2.92 0.62
CA GLY A 134 10.36 -1.88 0.01
C GLY A 134 10.10 -0.46 0.51
N PHE A 135 9.19 -0.25 1.47
CA PHE A 135 8.90 1.06 2.07
C PHE A 135 9.54 1.16 3.46
N GLY A 136 10.68 1.86 3.55
CA GLY A 136 11.41 1.97 4.81
C GLY A 136 11.92 0.62 5.34
N LYS A 137 12.47 -0.21 4.45
CA LYS A 137 12.93 -1.57 4.76
C LYS A 137 14.16 -1.93 3.93
N ASN A 138 15.17 -2.52 4.57
CA ASN A 138 16.31 -3.12 3.89
C ASN A 138 15.97 -4.53 3.36
N LEU A 139 16.94 -5.21 2.74
CA LEU A 139 16.74 -6.56 2.18
C LEU A 139 16.26 -7.55 3.25
N ASN A 140 16.95 -7.63 4.40
CA ASN A 140 16.64 -8.59 5.45
C ASN A 140 15.25 -8.35 6.04
N HIS A 141 14.85 -7.08 6.24
CA HIS A 141 13.50 -6.73 6.68
C HIS A 141 12.44 -7.20 5.69
N ASN A 142 12.64 -6.99 4.39
CA ASN A 142 11.70 -7.44 3.37
C ASN A 142 11.57 -8.97 3.34
N LEU A 143 12.70 -9.69 3.38
CA LEU A 143 12.71 -11.14 3.39
C LEU A 143 12.06 -11.73 4.66
N ARG A 144 12.33 -11.13 5.82
CA ARG A 144 11.71 -11.52 7.11
C ARG A 144 10.19 -11.41 7.02
N ILE A 145 9.66 -10.30 6.48
CA ILE A 145 8.22 -10.08 6.33
C ILE A 145 7.63 -11.06 5.33
N ILE A 146 8.22 -11.22 4.15
CA ILE A 146 7.70 -12.12 3.12
C ILE A 146 7.68 -13.55 3.64
N SER A 147 8.76 -14.03 4.27
CA SER A 147 8.87 -15.41 4.77
C SER A 147 7.84 -15.76 5.86
N LYS A 148 7.30 -14.77 6.55
CA LYS A 148 6.35 -14.93 7.65
C LYS A 148 5.05 -14.13 7.43
N ILE A 149 4.70 -13.89 6.17
CA ILE A 149 3.55 -13.05 5.81
C ILE A 149 2.23 -13.57 6.38
N SER A 150 2.11 -14.90 6.54
CA SER A 150 0.94 -15.54 7.15
C SER A 150 0.68 -15.11 8.59
N THR A 151 1.67 -14.61 9.32
CA THR A 151 1.49 -14.08 10.68
C THR A 151 0.43 -12.98 10.73
N PHE A 152 0.30 -12.15 9.68
CA PHE A 152 -0.68 -11.07 9.63
C PHE A 152 -2.13 -11.55 9.53
N HIS A 153 -2.41 -12.82 9.24
CA HIS A 153 -3.78 -13.36 9.23
C HIS A 153 -4.44 -13.27 10.61
N SER A 154 -3.67 -13.37 11.70
CA SER A 154 -4.18 -13.24 13.06
C SER A 154 -4.79 -11.86 13.37
N LEU A 155 -4.45 -10.82 12.58
CA LEU A 155 -5.10 -9.52 12.64
C LEU A 155 -6.57 -9.57 12.19
N GLY A 156 -6.98 -10.63 11.44
CA GLY A 156 -8.33 -10.82 10.93
C GLY A 156 -8.74 -9.79 9.86
N CYS A 157 -7.77 -9.26 9.11
CA CYS A 157 -7.96 -8.40 7.96
C CYS A 157 -7.36 -9.04 6.70
N PRO A 158 -7.89 -8.79 5.49
CA PRO A 158 -7.24 -9.19 4.25
C PRO A 158 -5.83 -8.61 4.13
N ILE A 159 -4.91 -9.40 3.57
CA ILE A 159 -3.52 -8.99 3.35
C ILE A 159 -3.33 -8.65 1.88
N LEU A 160 -2.72 -7.50 1.62
CA LEU A 160 -2.24 -7.09 0.30
C LEU A 160 -0.72 -7.05 0.31
N ILE A 161 -0.08 -7.57 -0.75
CA ILE A 161 1.35 -7.36 -0.98
C ILE A 161 1.62 -6.77 -2.37
N GLY A 162 2.60 -5.88 -2.42
CA GLY A 162 3.12 -5.31 -3.66
C GLY A 162 4.62 -5.57 -3.77
N THR A 163 5.01 -6.67 -4.40
CA THR A 163 6.41 -7.08 -4.58
C THR A 163 6.95 -6.77 -5.97
N SER A 164 6.06 -6.46 -6.90
CA SER A 164 6.35 -6.33 -8.33
C SER A 164 7.44 -5.28 -8.61
N ARG A 165 8.48 -5.72 -9.31
CA ARG A 165 9.62 -4.92 -9.80
C ARG A 165 10.39 -4.19 -8.69
N LYS A 166 10.31 -4.66 -7.42
CA LYS A 166 10.99 -4.01 -6.29
C LYS A 166 12.46 -4.40 -6.19
N ARG A 167 13.27 -3.49 -5.66
CA ARG A 167 14.74 -3.61 -5.59
C ARG A 167 15.25 -4.81 -4.80
N PHE A 168 14.48 -5.32 -3.81
CA PHE A 168 14.89 -6.51 -3.06
C PHE A 168 15.09 -7.73 -3.97
N ILE A 169 14.36 -7.82 -5.10
CA ILE A 169 14.53 -8.87 -6.10
C ILE A 169 15.93 -8.82 -6.73
N GLU A 170 16.42 -7.61 -7.07
CA GLU A 170 17.78 -7.43 -7.61
C GLU A 170 18.86 -7.92 -6.66
N HIS A 171 18.68 -7.70 -5.37
CA HIS A 171 19.66 -8.11 -4.36
C HIS A 171 19.75 -9.64 -4.17
N ILE A 172 18.72 -10.38 -4.59
CA ILE A 172 18.69 -11.84 -4.51
C ILE A 172 19.28 -12.46 -5.78
N VAL A 173 19.01 -11.84 -6.92
CA VAL A 173 19.38 -12.37 -8.25
C VAL A 173 20.65 -11.62 -8.73
N THR A 174 21.83 -12.12 -8.36
CA THR A 174 23.14 -11.45 -8.51
C THR A 174 23.66 -11.34 -9.94
N LYS A 175 22.95 -11.81 -10.97
CA LYS A 175 23.49 -11.91 -12.35
C LYS A 175 22.53 -11.54 -13.49
N PHE A 176 21.36 -10.95 -13.21
CA PHE A 176 20.42 -10.62 -14.29
C PHE A 176 20.27 -9.11 -14.48
N ASP A 177 20.05 -8.73 -15.73
CA ASP A 177 19.76 -7.37 -16.14
C ASP A 177 18.59 -6.82 -15.29
N THR A 178 18.76 -5.59 -14.79
CA THR A 178 17.80 -4.91 -13.93
C THR A 178 16.42 -4.73 -14.58
N ALA A 179 16.32 -4.94 -15.89
CA ALA A 179 15.06 -4.90 -16.64
C ALA A 179 14.16 -6.11 -16.39
N ASP A 180 14.73 -7.29 -16.06
CA ASP A 180 13.93 -8.53 -15.89
C ASP A 180 13.75 -8.91 -14.41
N ARG A 181 12.80 -8.27 -13.76
CA ARG A 181 12.34 -8.68 -12.42
C ARG A 181 11.05 -9.51 -12.47
N ALA A 182 10.65 -9.98 -13.65
CA ALA A 182 9.39 -10.71 -13.83
C ALA A 182 9.43 -12.03 -13.05
N GLY A 183 10.48 -12.84 -13.21
CA GLY A 183 10.65 -14.10 -12.50
C GLY A 183 10.62 -13.97 -10.98
N GLY A 184 11.34 -12.99 -10.42
CA GLY A 184 11.33 -12.71 -8.98
C GLY A 184 9.98 -12.15 -8.50
N THR A 185 9.31 -11.36 -9.33
CA THR A 185 7.93 -10.90 -9.07
C THR A 185 6.99 -12.09 -8.99
N LEU A 186 7.01 -12.96 -9.99
CA LEU A 186 6.16 -14.17 -10.05
C LEU A 186 6.42 -15.09 -8.86
N ALA A 187 7.68 -15.38 -8.55
CA ALA A 187 8.04 -16.20 -7.40
C ALA A 187 7.50 -15.65 -6.08
N SER A 188 7.59 -14.33 -5.87
CA SER A 188 7.08 -13.68 -4.66
C SER A 188 5.55 -13.65 -4.60
N VAL A 189 4.86 -13.55 -5.74
CA VAL A 189 3.40 -13.65 -5.83
C VAL A 189 2.94 -15.07 -5.52
N ILE A 190 3.56 -16.09 -6.13
CA ILE A 190 3.23 -17.50 -5.88
C ILE A 190 3.47 -17.84 -4.40
N TYR A 191 4.61 -17.43 -3.84
CA TYR A 191 4.88 -17.64 -2.43
C TYR A 191 3.83 -16.99 -1.53
N GLY A 192 3.46 -15.73 -1.80
CA GLY A 192 2.40 -15.02 -1.07
C GLY A 192 1.05 -15.74 -1.17
N LEU A 193 0.69 -16.24 -2.36
CA LEU A 193 -0.54 -17.00 -2.58
C LEU A 193 -0.55 -18.29 -1.72
N LEU A 194 0.55 -19.04 -1.70
CA LEU A 194 0.69 -20.25 -0.87
C LEU A 194 0.62 -19.93 0.64
N GLN A 195 0.99 -18.72 1.04
CA GLN A 195 0.86 -18.23 2.42
C GLN A 195 -0.52 -17.59 2.71
N GLY A 196 -1.48 -17.68 1.77
CA GLY A 196 -2.85 -17.22 1.95
C GLY A 196 -3.08 -15.72 1.73
N VAL A 197 -2.15 -15.00 1.13
CA VAL A 197 -2.36 -13.57 0.77
C VAL A 197 -3.49 -13.44 -0.24
N GLN A 198 -4.42 -12.50 -0.01
CA GLN A 198 -5.64 -12.36 -0.80
C GLN A 198 -5.52 -11.33 -1.94
N LEU A 199 -4.67 -10.30 -1.78
CA LEU A 199 -4.55 -9.22 -2.77
C LEU A 199 -3.09 -9.03 -3.19
N PHE A 200 -2.90 -8.81 -4.49
CA PHE A 200 -1.57 -8.62 -5.07
C PHE A 200 -1.58 -7.36 -5.94
N ARG A 201 -0.60 -6.47 -5.73
CA ARG A 201 -0.39 -5.32 -6.59
C ARG A 201 0.77 -5.57 -7.53
N VAL A 202 0.48 -5.67 -8.81
CA VAL A 202 1.45 -5.98 -9.87
C VAL A 202 1.40 -4.96 -11.00
N HIS A 203 2.50 -4.84 -11.78
CA HIS A 203 2.56 -3.97 -12.95
C HIS A 203 2.00 -4.69 -14.19
N ASN A 204 2.38 -5.97 -14.39
CA ASN A 204 1.94 -6.77 -15.53
C ASN A 204 0.84 -7.72 -15.07
N VAL A 205 -0.40 -7.43 -15.47
CA VAL A 205 -1.57 -8.26 -15.10
C VAL A 205 -1.76 -9.42 -16.06
N LYS A 206 -1.21 -9.32 -17.28
CA LYS A 206 -1.39 -10.34 -18.33
C LYS A 206 -0.35 -11.47 -18.27
N GLU A 207 0.77 -11.25 -17.61
CA GLU A 207 1.84 -12.24 -17.39
C GLU A 207 1.62 -12.94 -16.05
#